data_72d8b1ea44c706ea137fc20bf101d251
#
_entry.id   72d8b1ea44c706ea137fc20bf101d251
#
_cell.length_a   1.000
_cell.length_b   1.000
_cell.length_c   1.000
_cell.angle_alpha   90.00
_cell.angle_beta   90.00
_cell.angle_gamma   90.00
#
_symmetry.space_group_name_H-M   'P 1'
#
loop_
_entity.id
_entity.type
_entity.pdbx_description
1 polymer ?
#
loop_
_entity_poly.entity_id
_entity_poly.type
_entity_poly.pdbx_seq_one_letter_code
_entity_poly.pdbx_strand_id
1 'polypeptide(L)'
;TTPLSSKLLFYIYILNGWQQIHDNNSGKALGTQLEYRPDNLNLINWNTYIGDESSSSAPDNRMRYFTDLYWVHNPDGVFSITSCVYAGNQKRKQGNELTNNYWWQANFIGRYSFNESLSLSGRVEYFSDANNVQISAINPNISGFSAFSGGLCLNVKIKKQALLRFDGRYFGAKDNLFIDKNNLPSKSALWLVSNMTVWF
;
A
#
# COMPACT_ATOMS: atom_id res chain seq x y z
N THR A 1 18.06 15.07 1.85
CA THR A 1 18.56 14.06 0.92
C THR A 1 20.08 14.09 0.92
N THR A 2 20.71 12.93 1.06
CA THR A 2 22.16 12.79 1.05
C THR A 2 22.57 11.72 0.04
N PRO A 3 23.32 12.03 -1.02
CA PRO A 3 23.88 11.03 -1.90
C PRO A 3 25.00 10.27 -1.16
N LEU A 4 24.85 8.95 -1.05
CA LEU A 4 25.86 8.06 -0.49
C LEU A 4 26.80 7.55 -1.59
N SER A 5 26.29 7.46 -2.83
CA SER A 5 27.06 7.18 -4.05
C SER A 5 26.28 7.66 -5.27
N SER A 6 26.83 7.47 -6.48
CA SER A 6 26.11 7.77 -7.74
C SER A 6 24.84 6.94 -7.96
N LYS A 7 24.66 5.86 -7.20
CA LYS A 7 23.54 4.91 -7.32
C LYS A 7 22.69 4.81 -6.05
N LEU A 8 23.09 5.46 -4.96
CA LEU A 8 22.48 5.28 -3.65
C LEU A 8 22.20 6.64 -3.03
N LEU A 9 20.91 6.91 -2.74
CA LEU A 9 20.43 8.12 -2.06
C LEU A 9 19.81 7.75 -0.72
N PHE A 10 20.08 8.55 0.29
CA PHE A 10 19.49 8.44 1.61
C PHE A 10 18.64 9.66 1.92
N TYR A 11 17.45 9.44 2.48
CA TYR A 11 16.49 10.46 2.86
C TYR A 11 16.11 10.30 4.33
N ILE A 12 15.92 11.42 5.01
CA ILE A 12 15.35 11.50 6.34
C ILE A 12 14.14 12.43 6.29
N TYR A 13 13.05 12.04 6.93
CA TYR A 13 11.80 12.78 7.01
C TYR A 13 11.39 12.98 8.47
N ILE A 14 10.95 14.19 8.80
CA ILE A 14 10.24 14.50 10.04
C ILE A 14 8.76 14.66 9.66
N LEU A 15 7.90 13.88 10.30
CA LEU A 15 6.50 13.72 9.92
C LEU A 15 5.59 14.03 11.12
N ASN A 16 4.35 14.43 10.83
CA ASN A 16 3.34 14.69 11.87
C ASN A 16 2.71 13.40 12.45
N GLY A 17 2.99 12.25 11.87
CA GLY A 17 2.43 10.95 12.23
C GLY A 17 2.12 10.11 10.99
N TRP A 18 1.55 8.92 11.18
CA TRP A 18 1.22 8.00 10.12
C TRP A 18 0.07 8.52 9.27
N GLN A 19 0.34 8.85 8.01
CA GLN A 19 -0.65 9.37 7.05
C GLN A 19 -1.41 10.61 7.56
N GLN A 20 -0.77 11.47 8.38
CA GLN A 20 -1.36 12.67 8.96
C GLN A 20 -0.87 13.93 8.23
N ILE A 21 -1.82 14.76 7.78
CA ILE A 21 -1.53 16.10 7.27
C ILE A 21 -1.46 17.08 8.45
N HIS A 22 -2.48 17.03 9.32
CA HIS A 22 -2.52 17.80 10.57
C HIS A 22 -1.96 16.97 11.70
N ASP A 23 -1.13 17.59 12.53
CA ASP A 23 -0.61 16.97 13.73
C ASP A 23 -1.75 16.77 14.74
N ASN A 24 -1.95 15.56 15.20
CA ASN A 24 -3.00 15.18 16.17
C ASN A 24 -2.44 14.86 17.56
N ASN A 25 -1.12 14.96 17.73
CA ASN A 25 -0.41 14.86 19.02
C ASN A 25 0.84 15.78 18.99
N SER A 26 1.54 15.91 20.10
CA SER A 26 2.75 16.75 20.19
C SER A 26 4.02 16.06 19.70
N GLY A 27 3.95 14.76 19.38
CA GLY A 27 5.10 13.96 18.96
C GLY A 27 5.36 14.09 17.46
N LYS A 28 6.62 14.06 17.06
CA LYS A 28 7.00 13.93 15.64
C LYS A 28 7.46 12.51 15.36
N ALA A 29 7.15 12.03 14.16
CA ALA A 29 7.60 10.75 13.66
C ALA A 29 8.83 10.92 12.78
N LEU A 30 9.63 9.87 12.69
CA LEU A 30 10.80 9.78 11.84
C LEU A 30 10.54 8.77 10.71
N GLY A 31 10.80 9.21 9.48
CA GLY A 31 10.85 8.34 8.31
C GLY A 31 12.24 8.32 7.71
N THR A 32 12.66 7.19 7.15
CA THR A 32 13.86 7.11 6.33
C THR A 32 13.57 6.40 5.02
N GLN A 33 14.35 6.72 3.99
CA GLN A 33 14.32 6.03 2.71
C GLN A 33 15.74 5.81 2.20
N LEU A 34 16.00 4.61 1.76
CA LEU A 34 17.21 4.26 1.01
C LEU A 34 16.80 3.91 -0.41
N GLU A 35 17.16 4.77 -1.36
CA GLU A 35 16.89 4.58 -2.78
C GLU A 35 18.14 4.06 -3.47
N TYR A 36 18.04 2.89 -4.11
CA TYR A 36 19.12 2.28 -4.86
C TYR A 36 18.74 2.09 -6.33
N ARG A 37 19.55 2.66 -7.23
CA ARG A 37 19.44 2.52 -8.69
C ARG A 37 20.69 1.81 -9.22
N PRO A 38 20.70 0.46 -9.26
CA PRO A 38 21.85 -0.29 -9.78
C PRO A 38 22.16 0.06 -11.24
N ASP A 39 21.12 0.35 -12.02
CA ASP A 39 21.13 0.72 -13.42
C ASP A 39 19.91 1.58 -13.79
N ASN A 40 19.76 1.93 -15.07
CA ASN A 40 18.66 2.77 -15.56
C ASN A 40 17.30 2.05 -15.61
N LEU A 41 17.28 0.73 -15.45
CA LEU A 41 16.05 -0.07 -15.51
C LEU A 41 15.50 -0.39 -14.12
N ASN A 42 16.32 -0.33 -13.10
CA ASN A 42 15.95 -0.81 -11.77
C ASN A 42 15.97 0.30 -10.73
N LEU A 43 14.90 0.33 -9.95
CA LEU A 43 14.78 1.13 -8.72
C LEU A 43 14.40 0.20 -7.58
N ILE A 44 15.20 0.18 -6.53
CA ILE A 44 14.91 -0.51 -5.27
C ILE A 44 14.87 0.53 -4.16
N ASN A 45 13.77 0.56 -3.43
CA ASN A 45 13.59 1.43 -2.28
C ASN A 45 13.33 0.62 -1.01
N TRP A 46 14.00 1.00 0.06
CA TRP A 46 13.70 0.54 1.41
C TRP A 46 13.31 1.74 2.25
N ASN A 47 12.09 1.70 2.79
CA ASN A 47 11.56 2.76 3.64
C ASN A 47 11.32 2.25 5.05
N THR A 48 11.47 3.16 6.02
CA THR A 48 11.13 2.89 7.42
C THR A 48 10.34 4.05 8.01
N TYR A 49 9.58 3.75 9.05
CA TYR A 49 8.84 4.71 9.85
C TYR A 49 8.85 4.32 11.31
N ILE A 50 9.01 5.30 12.19
CA ILE A 50 8.84 5.17 13.64
C ILE A 50 8.17 6.44 14.19
N GLY A 51 7.07 6.29 14.93
CA GLY A 51 6.36 7.40 15.55
C GLY A 51 5.42 6.96 16.66
N ASP A 52 5.11 7.86 17.59
CA ASP A 52 4.04 7.67 18.55
C ASP A 52 2.70 8.05 17.89
N GLU A 53 1.76 7.13 17.88
CA GLU A 53 0.43 7.30 17.30
C GLU A 53 -0.66 7.50 18.36
N SER A 54 -0.29 7.81 19.60
CA SER A 54 -1.26 8.19 20.62
C SER A 54 -1.91 9.52 20.28
N SER A 55 -3.22 9.60 20.42
CA SER A 55 -4.01 10.81 20.19
C SER A 55 -5.29 10.81 21.01
N SER A 56 -6.02 11.92 21.03
CA SER A 56 -7.33 11.98 21.69
C SER A 56 -8.34 10.99 21.12
N SER A 57 -8.27 10.67 19.82
CA SER A 57 -9.13 9.68 19.15
C SER A 57 -8.62 8.24 19.25
N ALA A 58 -7.36 8.06 19.63
CA ALA A 58 -6.72 6.75 19.77
C ALA A 58 -5.76 6.74 20.98
N PRO A 59 -6.30 6.91 22.22
CA PRO A 59 -5.48 7.12 23.41
C PRO A 59 -4.67 5.90 23.83
N ASP A 60 -5.02 4.72 23.35
CA ASP A 60 -4.30 3.47 23.64
C ASP A 60 -3.18 3.16 22.65
N ASN A 61 -3.11 3.85 21.52
CA ASN A 61 -1.99 3.70 20.61
C ASN A 61 -0.69 4.20 21.25
N ARG A 62 0.41 3.60 20.85
CA ARG A 62 1.80 3.95 21.25
C ARG A 62 2.67 3.91 20.00
N MET A 63 3.93 3.56 20.17
CA MET A 63 4.89 3.49 19.06
C MET A 63 4.40 2.60 17.92
N ARG A 64 4.45 3.14 16.73
CA ARG A 64 4.28 2.46 15.45
C ARG A 64 5.61 2.31 14.76
N TYR A 65 5.85 1.14 14.24
CA TYR A 65 7.00 0.81 13.40
C TYR A 65 6.48 0.31 12.07
N PHE A 66 7.13 0.72 11.00
CA PHE A 66 6.80 0.25 9.65
C PHE A 66 8.06 0.17 8.81
N THR A 67 8.07 -0.81 7.90
CA THR A 67 9.09 -0.93 6.87
C THR A 67 8.47 -1.47 5.60
N ASP A 68 8.94 -0.97 4.47
CA ASP A 68 8.64 -1.53 3.15
C ASP A 68 9.91 -1.68 2.31
N LEU A 69 9.84 -2.63 1.40
CA LEU A 69 10.80 -2.80 0.33
C LEU A 69 10.01 -2.89 -0.98
N TYR A 70 10.28 -1.99 -1.94
CA TYR A 70 9.71 -2.11 -3.25
C TYR A 70 10.75 -2.07 -4.36
N TRP A 71 10.45 -2.76 -5.44
CA TRP A 71 11.24 -2.85 -6.64
C TRP A 71 10.41 -2.45 -7.85
N VAL A 72 10.97 -1.57 -8.69
CA VAL A 72 10.43 -1.20 -9.99
C VAL A 72 11.45 -1.59 -11.04
N HIS A 73 11.02 -2.36 -12.03
CA HIS A 73 11.84 -2.79 -13.15
C HIS A 73 11.26 -2.29 -14.46
N ASN A 74 12.13 -1.67 -15.27
CA ASN A 74 11.87 -1.26 -16.64
C ASN A 74 10.55 -0.50 -16.83
N PRO A 75 10.33 0.62 -16.11
CA PRO A 75 9.02 1.29 -16.05
C PRO A 75 8.53 1.80 -17.41
N ASP A 76 9.45 2.11 -18.33
CA ASP A 76 9.14 2.63 -19.66
C ASP A 76 9.24 1.56 -20.76
N GLY A 77 9.54 0.32 -20.39
CA GLY A 77 9.72 -0.78 -21.35
C GLY A 77 8.40 -1.42 -21.81
N VAL A 78 8.52 -2.31 -22.77
CA VAL A 78 7.41 -3.14 -23.26
C VAL A 78 6.85 -4.01 -22.13
N PHE A 79 7.73 -4.57 -21.31
CA PHE A 79 7.37 -5.30 -20.10
C PHE A 79 7.97 -4.60 -18.88
N SER A 80 7.14 -4.31 -17.89
CA SER A 80 7.57 -3.70 -16.62
C SER A 80 6.98 -4.43 -15.42
N ILE A 81 7.70 -4.37 -14.31
CA ILE A 81 7.32 -4.99 -13.04
C ILE A 81 7.34 -3.93 -11.93
N THR A 82 6.38 -4.02 -11.02
CA THR A 82 6.43 -3.36 -9.72
C THR A 82 6.06 -4.38 -8.65
N SER A 83 6.87 -4.50 -7.63
CA SER A 83 6.63 -5.40 -6.51
C SER A 83 6.90 -4.68 -5.21
N CYS A 84 6.09 -4.95 -4.18
CA CYS A 84 6.27 -4.38 -2.85
C CYS A 84 5.92 -5.41 -1.79
N VAL A 85 6.70 -5.42 -0.74
CA VAL A 85 6.39 -6.09 0.52
C VAL A 85 6.55 -5.07 1.65
N TYR A 86 5.59 -5.05 2.55
CA TYR A 86 5.71 -4.24 3.77
C TYR A 86 5.19 -4.95 5.01
N ALA A 87 5.68 -4.52 6.16
CA ALA A 87 5.18 -4.92 7.45
C ALA A 87 5.16 -3.74 8.42
N GLY A 88 4.23 -3.77 9.35
CA GLY A 88 4.15 -2.81 10.42
C GLY A 88 3.74 -3.44 11.74
N ASN A 89 4.05 -2.74 12.81
CA ASN A 89 3.67 -3.07 14.17
C ASN A 89 3.16 -1.82 14.88
N GLN A 90 1.94 -1.88 15.40
CA GLN A 90 1.37 -0.88 16.28
C GLN A 90 1.38 -1.41 17.72
N LYS A 91 2.14 -0.77 18.60
CA LYS A 91 2.00 -1.02 20.03
C LYS A 91 0.73 -0.37 20.55
N ARG A 92 -0.09 -1.11 21.29
CA ARG A 92 -1.30 -0.62 21.97
C ARG A 92 -1.25 -0.95 23.44
N LYS A 93 -1.75 -0.03 24.26
CA LYS A 93 -1.97 -0.27 25.69
C LYS A 93 -3.28 -1.07 25.85
N GLN A 94 -3.21 -2.16 26.60
CA GLN A 94 -4.36 -2.98 26.94
C GLN A 94 -4.31 -3.24 28.45
N GLY A 95 -5.06 -2.44 29.21
CA GLY A 95 -4.90 -2.35 30.65
C GLY A 95 -3.52 -1.82 31.04
N ASN A 96 -2.73 -2.61 31.75
CA ASN A 96 -1.36 -2.28 32.15
C ASN A 96 -0.28 -2.85 31.21
N GLU A 97 -0.67 -3.62 30.19
CA GLU A 97 0.25 -4.28 29.27
C GLU A 97 0.34 -3.53 27.93
N LEU A 98 1.47 -3.74 27.24
CA LEU A 98 1.67 -3.29 25.86
C LEU A 98 1.59 -4.51 24.95
N THR A 99 0.62 -4.48 24.03
CA THR A 99 0.44 -5.50 23.00
C THR A 99 1.07 -5.07 21.68
N ASN A 100 1.54 -6.02 20.89
CA ASN A 100 2.02 -5.80 19.54
C ASN A 100 0.95 -6.24 18.54
N ASN A 101 0.62 -5.36 17.61
CA ASN A 101 -0.43 -5.57 16.63
C ASN A 101 0.17 -5.42 15.24
N TYR A 102 0.27 -6.52 14.50
CA TYR A 102 0.99 -6.59 13.24
C TYR A 102 0.06 -6.56 12.04
N TRP A 103 0.53 -5.93 10.96
CA TRP A 103 -0.06 -6.05 9.63
C TRP A 103 1.06 -6.18 8.60
N TRP A 104 0.75 -6.78 7.47
CA TRP A 104 1.68 -6.90 6.36
C TRP A 104 0.97 -7.08 5.03
N GLN A 105 1.69 -6.82 3.96
CA GLN A 105 1.20 -6.98 2.60
C GLN A 105 2.34 -7.36 1.68
N ALA A 106 2.01 -8.15 0.65
CA ALA A 106 2.89 -8.37 -0.50
C ALA A 106 2.07 -8.21 -1.78
N ASN A 107 2.64 -7.55 -2.78
CA ASN A 107 2.04 -7.44 -4.09
C ASN A 107 3.05 -7.59 -5.22
N PHE A 108 2.54 -7.99 -6.37
CA PHE A 108 3.25 -8.04 -7.63
C PHE A 108 2.35 -7.50 -8.73
N ILE A 109 2.90 -6.60 -9.56
CA ILE A 109 2.22 -6.00 -10.69
C ILE A 109 3.13 -6.17 -11.90
N GLY A 110 2.62 -6.83 -12.94
CA GLY A 110 3.25 -6.88 -14.25
C GLY A 110 2.45 -6.07 -15.25
N ARG A 111 3.12 -5.28 -16.09
CA ARG A 111 2.49 -4.56 -17.20
C ARG A 111 3.14 -4.99 -18.51
N TYR A 112 2.32 -5.22 -19.51
CA TYR A 112 2.72 -5.44 -20.90
C TYR A 112 2.15 -4.34 -21.79
N SER A 113 3.01 -3.65 -22.54
CA SER A 113 2.65 -2.59 -23.49
C SER A 113 2.57 -3.20 -24.90
N PHE A 114 1.35 -3.29 -25.44
CA PHE A 114 1.13 -3.77 -26.81
C PHE A 114 1.65 -2.77 -27.85
N ASN A 115 1.51 -1.48 -27.54
CA ASN A 115 2.02 -0.35 -28.32
C ASN A 115 2.05 0.90 -27.42
N GLU A 116 2.39 2.06 -27.98
CA GLU A 116 2.49 3.33 -27.27
C GLU A 116 1.17 3.80 -26.61
N SER A 117 0.04 3.28 -27.08
CA SER A 117 -1.29 3.71 -26.62
C SER A 117 -2.03 2.67 -25.79
N LEU A 118 -1.63 1.40 -25.85
CA LEU A 118 -2.38 0.32 -25.21
C LEU A 118 -1.46 -0.56 -24.37
N SER A 119 -1.82 -0.75 -23.10
CA SER A 119 -1.14 -1.70 -22.22
C SER A 119 -2.13 -2.40 -21.31
N LEU A 120 -1.76 -3.61 -20.87
CA LEU A 120 -2.48 -4.41 -19.89
C LEU A 120 -1.59 -4.60 -18.67
N SER A 121 -2.13 -4.33 -17.49
CA SER A 121 -1.49 -4.63 -16.22
C SER A 121 -2.23 -5.76 -15.51
N GLY A 122 -1.48 -6.72 -14.97
CA GLY A 122 -1.99 -7.75 -14.06
C GLY A 122 -1.45 -7.51 -12.66
N ARG A 123 -2.27 -7.73 -11.64
CA ARG A 123 -1.91 -7.55 -10.22
C ARG A 123 -2.32 -8.76 -9.41
N VAL A 124 -1.47 -9.18 -8.49
CA VAL A 124 -1.79 -10.09 -7.39
C VAL A 124 -1.31 -9.48 -6.08
N GLU A 125 -2.07 -9.69 -5.01
CA GLU A 125 -1.80 -9.08 -3.72
C GLU A 125 -2.36 -9.93 -2.60
N TYR A 126 -1.66 -9.99 -1.48
CA TYR A 126 -2.17 -10.48 -0.22
C TYR A 126 -1.94 -9.43 0.87
N PHE A 127 -2.97 -9.17 1.66
CA PHE A 127 -2.94 -8.26 2.80
C PHE A 127 -3.45 -8.98 4.04
N SER A 128 -2.79 -8.78 5.18
CA SER A 128 -3.18 -9.31 6.48
C SER A 128 -3.03 -8.25 7.57
N ASP A 129 -4.11 -8.03 8.28
CA ASP A 129 -4.22 -7.16 9.46
C ASP A 129 -5.03 -7.87 10.53
N ALA A 130 -4.42 -8.85 11.18
CA ALA A 130 -5.08 -9.72 12.14
C ALA A 130 -5.62 -8.99 13.38
N ASN A 131 -5.15 -7.75 13.61
CA ASN A 131 -5.46 -6.98 14.82
C ASN A 131 -6.23 -5.68 14.53
N ASN A 132 -6.77 -5.51 13.32
CA ASN A 132 -7.51 -4.31 12.92
C ASN A 132 -6.73 -3.01 13.18
N VAL A 133 -5.46 -2.97 12.74
CA VAL A 133 -4.61 -1.77 12.89
C VAL A 133 -4.92 -0.76 11.81
N GLN A 134 -5.04 -1.22 10.57
CA GLN A 134 -5.25 -0.41 9.37
C GLN A 134 -6.69 -0.47 8.87
N ILE A 135 -7.31 -1.66 8.95
CA ILE A 135 -8.65 -1.91 8.42
C ILE A 135 -9.46 -2.66 9.46
N SER A 136 -10.63 -2.12 9.79
CA SER A 136 -11.61 -2.85 10.61
C SER A 136 -12.54 -3.65 9.71
N ALA A 137 -12.81 -4.89 10.07
CA ALA A 137 -13.83 -5.69 9.39
C ALA A 137 -15.21 -5.04 9.54
N ILE A 138 -16.04 -5.08 8.49
CA ILE A 138 -17.41 -4.55 8.52
C ILE A 138 -18.26 -5.32 9.55
N ASN A 139 -18.04 -6.63 9.66
CA ASN A 139 -18.71 -7.46 10.65
C ASN A 139 -17.94 -7.40 11.97
N PRO A 140 -18.55 -6.88 13.06
CA PRO A 140 -17.86 -6.73 14.35
C PRO A 140 -17.52 -8.07 15.04
N ASN A 141 -18.11 -9.17 14.59
CA ASN A 141 -17.83 -10.51 15.12
C ASN A 141 -16.57 -11.15 14.46
N ILE A 142 -15.99 -10.50 13.46
CA ILE A 142 -14.77 -10.97 12.80
C ILE A 142 -13.58 -10.17 13.32
N SER A 143 -12.65 -10.86 13.95
CA SER A 143 -11.38 -10.27 14.37
C SER A 143 -10.39 -10.30 13.22
N GLY A 144 -9.92 -9.11 12.84
CA GLY A 144 -8.90 -8.94 11.82
C GLY A 144 -9.45 -8.91 10.39
N PHE A 145 -8.56 -8.52 9.48
CA PHE A 145 -8.82 -8.44 8.04
C PHE A 145 -7.68 -9.13 7.29
N SER A 146 -7.98 -10.21 6.57
CA SER A 146 -6.99 -10.89 5.70
C SER A 146 -7.64 -11.30 4.40
N ALA A 147 -7.11 -10.80 3.29
CA ALA A 147 -7.64 -11.05 1.97
C ALA A 147 -6.54 -11.14 0.91
N PHE A 148 -6.76 -11.96 -0.10
CA PHE A 148 -6.02 -11.87 -1.35
C PHE A 148 -6.80 -11.08 -2.38
N SER A 149 -6.12 -10.49 -3.34
CA SER A 149 -6.75 -9.89 -4.50
C SER A 149 -5.97 -10.19 -5.79
N GLY A 150 -6.71 -10.26 -6.89
CA GLY A 150 -6.16 -10.33 -8.22
C GLY A 150 -6.96 -9.45 -9.16
N GLY A 151 -6.30 -8.81 -10.13
CA GLY A 151 -6.98 -7.90 -11.03
C GLY A 151 -6.24 -7.68 -12.33
N LEU A 152 -6.98 -7.15 -13.29
CA LEU A 152 -6.47 -6.72 -14.59
C LEU A 152 -6.91 -5.28 -14.86
N CYS A 153 -6.00 -4.49 -15.39
CA CYS A 153 -6.24 -3.11 -15.75
C CYS A 153 -5.84 -2.87 -17.21
N LEU A 154 -6.80 -2.53 -18.07
CA LEU A 154 -6.55 -2.06 -19.41
C LEU A 154 -6.29 -0.56 -19.37
N ASN A 155 -5.14 -0.15 -19.89
CA ASN A 155 -4.73 1.25 -19.99
C ASN A 155 -4.77 1.69 -21.45
N VAL A 156 -5.55 2.73 -21.75
CA VAL A 156 -5.69 3.32 -23.07
C VAL A 156 -5.24 4.78 -23.03
N LYS A 157 -4.09 5.06 -23.62
CA LYS A 157 -3.57 6.42 -23.74
C LYS A 157 -4.23 7.12 -24.93
N ILE A 158 -4.93 8.22 -24.66
CA ILE A 158 -5.61 9.02 -25.67
C ILE A 158 -4.69 10.20 -26.02
N LYS A 159 -4.03 10.09 -27.17
CA LYS A 159 -3.02 11.07 -27.61
C LYS A 159 -1.93 11.22 -26.52
N LYS A 160 -1.40 12.43 -26.35
CA LYS A 160 -0.35 12.73 -25.35
C LYS A 160 -0.90 13.30 -24.02
N GLN A 161 -2.21 13.41 -23.88
CA GLN A 161 -2.82 14.25 -22.84
C GLN A 161 -3.80 13.54 -21.92
N ALA A 162 -4.20 12.31 -22.25
CA ALA A 162 -5.15 11.59 -21.41
C ALA A 162 -4.83 10.08 -21.35
N LEU A 163 -5.13 9.49 -20.22
CA LEU A 163 -5.05 8.05 -19.97
C LEU A 163 -6.38 7.57 -19.38
N LEU A 164 -7.03 6.68 -20.10
CA LEU A 164 -8.23 6.00 -19.68
C LEU A 164 -7.87 4.62 -19.14
N ARG A 165 -8.43 4.22 -18.00
CA ARG A 165 -8.21 2.92 -17.37
C ARG A 165 -9.52 2.23 -17.10
N PHE A 166 -9.54 0.91 -17.37
CA PHE A 166 -10.61 0.00 -16.98
C PHE A 166 -9.99 -1.08 -16.10
N ASP A 167 -10.33 -1.05 -14.83
CA ASP A 167 -9.80 -1.96 -13.80
C ASP A 167 -10.90 -2.90 -13.33
N GLY A 168 -10.61 -4.21 -13.39
CA GLY A 168 -11.42 -5.26 -12.78
C GLY A 168 -10.60 -5.95 -11.70
N ARG A 169 -11.11 -5.96 -10.46
CA ARG A 169 -10.39 -6.52 -9.30
C ARG A 169 -11.29 -7.43 -8.48
N TYR A 170 -10.86 -8.66 -8.30
CA TYR A 170 -11.46 -9.63 -7.42
C TYR A 170 -10.74 -9.65 -6.07
N PHE A 171 -11.51 -9.76 -5.01
CA PHE A 171 -11.05 -9.97 -3.64
C PHE A 171 -11.62 -11.27 -3.09
N GLY A 172 -10.82 -12.03 -2.37
CA GLY A 172 -11.23 -13.25 -1.68
C GLY A 172 -10.64 -13.33 -0.28
N ALA A 173 -11.42 -13.81 0.66
CA ALA A 173 -11.06 -13.94 2.06
C ALA A 173 -11.56 -15.26 2.66
N LYS A 174 -10.97 -15.67 3.78
CA LYS A 174 -11.43 -16.83 4.55
C LYS A 174 -12.78 -16.53 5.23
N ASP A 175 -12.93 -15.32 5.75
CA ASP A 175 -14.07 -14.86 6.52
C ASP A 175 -14.97 -13.92 5.69
N ASN A 176 -16.18 -13.65 6.15
CA ASN A 176 -17.14 -12.77 5.49
C ASN A 176 -16.76 -11.30 5.69
N LEU A 177 -15.70 -10.86 5.01
CA LEU A 177 -15.15 -9.50 5.12
C LEU A 177 -15.85 -8.49 4.20
N PHE A 178 -16.62 -8.94 3.25
CA PHE A 178 -17.27 -8.11 2.24
C PHE A 178 -18.80 -8.19 2.37
N ILE A 179 -19.48 -7.34 1.62
CA ILE A 179 -20.94 -7.34 1.47
C ILE A 179 -21.25 -7.61 -0.01
N ASP A 180 -22.18 -8.50 -0.28
CA ASP A 180 -22.65 -8.79 -1.63
C ASP A 180 -23.68 -7.77 -2.11
N LYS A 181 -24.16 -7.94 -3.35
CA LYS A 181 -25.20 -7.08 -3.99
C LYS A 181 -26.55 -7.08 -3.26
N ASN A 182 -26.81 -8.04 -2.39
CA ASN A 182 -28.03 -8.17 -1.59
C ASN A 182 -27.85 -7.66 -0.15
N ASN A 183 -26.73 -6.98 0.13
CA ASN A 183 -26.32 -6.54 1.47
C ASN A 183 -26.08 -7.70 2.47
N LEU A 184 -25.73 -8.89 1.98
CA LEU A 184 -25.39 -10.04 2.80
C LEU A 184 -23.88 -10.19 2.95
N PRO A 185 -23.41 -10.70 4.12
CA PRO A 185 -22.01 -10.96 4.35
C PRO A 185 -21.42 -11.92 3.31
N SER A 186 -20.28 -11.58 2.73
CA SER A 186 -19.61 -12.32 1.66
C SER A 186 -18.12 -12.50 1.92
N LYS A 187 -17.57 -13.62 1.43
CA LYS A 187 -16.13 -13.90 1.44
C LYS A 187 -15.40 -13.30 0.23
N SER A 188 -16.12 -12.73 -0.69
CA SER A 188 -15.53 -12.18 -1.91
C SER A 188 -16.24 -10.91 -2.37
N ALA A 189 -15.51 -10.09 -3.14
CA ALA A 189 -16.04 -8.94 -3.84
C ALA A 189 -15.39 -8.82 -5.23
N LEU A 190 -16.15 -8.33 -6.18
CA LEU A 190 -15.66 -7.93 -7.50
C LEU A 190 -15.91 -6.44 -7.68
N TRP A 191 -14.86 -5.70 -8.00
CA TRP A 191 -14.93 -4.28 -8.28
C TRP A 191 -14.57 -4.03 -9.73
N LEU A 192 -15.37 -3.21 -10.39
CA LEU A 192 -15.11 -2.70 -11.73
C LEU A 192 -15.05 -1.18 -11.64
N VAL A 193 -13.92 -0.62 -12.04
CA VAL A 193 -13.65 0.81 -11.93
C VAL A 193 -13.14 1.32 -13.26
N SER A 194 -13.64 2.47 -13.69
CA SER A 194 -13.03 3.23 -14.78
C SER A 194 -12.57 4.60 -14.26
N ASN A 195 -11.41 5.04 -14.71
CA ASN A 195 -10.93 6.37 -14.42
C ASN A 195 -10.23 6.99 -15.63
N MET A 196 -10.20 8.30 -15.66
CA MET A 196 -9.47 9.06 -16.65
C MET A 196 -8.55 10.06 -15.95
N THR A 197 -7.30 10.08 -16.37
CA THR A 197 -6.32 11.11 -15.98
C THR A 197 -6.03 11.98 -17.17
N VAL A 198 -6.14 13.30 -17.02
CA VAL A 198 -5.80 14.28 -18.05
C VAL A 198 -4.67 15.16 -17.51
N TRP A 199 -3.72 15.50 -18.38
CA TRP A 199 -2.64 16.46 -18.08
C TRP A 199 -2.48 17.44 -19.22
N PHE A 200 -2.08 18.67 -18.91
CA PHE A 200 -1.96 19.82 -19.83
C PHE A 200 -0.67 20.58 -19.54
#